data_ef380094735d45f65b38cc812a79dc38
#
_entry.id   ef380094735d45f65b38cc812a79dc38
#
_cell.length_a   1.000
_cell.length_b   1.000
_cell.length_c   1.000
_cell.angle_alpha   90.00
_cell.angle_beta   90.00
_cell.angle_gamma   90.00
#
_symmetry.space_group_name_H-M   'P 1'
#
loop_
_entity.id
_entity.type
_entity.pdbx_description
1 polymer ?
#
loop_
_entity_poly.entity_id
_entity_poly.type
_entity_poly.pdbx_seq_one_letter_code
_entity_poly.pdbx_strand_id
1 'polypeptide(L)'
;YPYRVIEGLAISAYAVGATEAFFYIRHEYGLAWQRVEEAIRRCQVRGLLGDLRISIMQGAGAFVCGEETGLIASLEGRRGMPRHRPPFPAEEGLWGQPTVVNNVETLALVPWIIRHGAAAFAAMGTEHSKGTKVFSLTGKVQRGGLIEVPMGATIRQIVEEIGGGVSEGRRFKAVQIGGPSGGCIPAELADTPVDYESLGSVGAIMGSGGLVALDDTDCMVDVARYFLEFTQRESCGKCTFCRVGTRRMLDLMERICTGEGKPDDLARLEHLGHTIKQSALCGLGRTAPNPVLSTLRYFRDEYEAHLQGRCPAGKCKALIHYRIKDDCVGCTKCAQACPGGAIAITPYEVHVIDQEQCLRCGTCLQVCPTGSVVVE
;
A
#
# COMPACT_ATOMS: atom_id res chain seq x y z
N TYR A 1 16.64 7.54 13.83
CA TYR A 1 18.09 7.33 14.11
C TYR A 1 18.96 7.70 12.92
N PRO A 2 19.08 9.00 12.52
CA PRO A 2 19.81 9.41 11.32
C PRO A 2 21.30 9.01 11.38
N TYR A 3 21.93 9.07 12.54
CA TYR A 3 23.34 8.68 12.69
C TYR A 3 23.59 7.21 12.35
N ARG A 4 22.67 6.32 12.69
CA ARG A 4 22.78 4.88 12.39
C ARG A 4 22.77 4.66 10.87
N VAL A 5 21.93 5.40 10.13
CA VAL A 5 21.87 5.30 8.67
C VAL A 5 23.13 5.87 8.03
N ILE A 6 23.66 7.02 8.55
CA ILE A 6 24.90 7.63 8.07
C ILE A 6 26.10 6.71 8.33
N GLU A 7 26.17 6.08 9.50
CA GLU A 7 27.22 5.11 9.84
C GLU A 7 27.18 3.92 8.87
N GLY A 8 25.99 3.35 8.60
CA GLY A 8 25.83 2.27 7.64
C GLY A 8 26.20 2.67 6.21
N LEU A 9 25.85 3.89 5.81
CA LEU A 9 26.26 4.45 4.52
C LEU A 9 27.79 4.58 4.43
N ALA A 10 28.44 5.13 5.47
CA ALA A 10 29.90 5.31 5.50
C ALA A 10 30.62 3.95 5.46
N ILE A 11 30.16 2.96 6.21
CA ILE A 11 30.71 1.59 6.17
C ILE A 11 30.56 0.99 4.77
N SER A 12 29.40 1.15 4.14
CA SER A 12 29.14 0.63 2.79
C SER A 12 30.00 1.34 1.75
N ALA A 13 30.13 2.68 1.84
CA ALA A 13 30.98 3.47 0.96
C ALA A 13 32.46 3.03 1.08
N TYR A 14 32.94 2.85 2.30
CA TYR A 14 34.30 2.33 2.56
C TYR A 14 34.51 0.95 1.92
N ALA A 15 33.54 0.04 2.07
CA ALA A 15 33.64 -1.33 1.55
C ALA A 15 33.72 -1.39 0.02
N VAL A 16 33.09 -0.45 -0.69
CA VAL A 16 33.11 -0.39 -2.17
C VAL A 16 34.08 0.65 -2.73
N GLY A 17 34.81 1.39 -1.86
CA GLY A 17 35.76 2.41 -2.27
C GLY A 17 35.11 3.69 -2.81
N ALA A 18 33.85 3.97 -2.44
CA ALA A 18 33.13 5.17 -2.88
C ALA A 18 33.56 6.39 -2.06
N THR A 19 33.79 7.52 -2.73
CA THR A 19 34.12 8.83 -2.12
C THR A 19 32.93 9.80 -2.14
N GLU A 20 31.85 9.44 -2.84
CA GLU A 20 30.64 10.23 -2.94
C GLU A 20 29.40 9.36 -2.62
N ALA A 21 28.46 9.92 -1.89
CA ALA A 21 27.21 9.28 -1.55
C ALA A 21 26.05 10.28 -1.59
N PHE A 22 24.87 9.78 -1.91
CA PHE A 22 23.67 10.60 -2.06
C PHE A 22 22.51 10.01 -1.25
N PHE A 23 21.91 10.83 -0.38
CA PHE A 23 20.59 10.55 0.14
C PHE A 23 19.53 11.07 -0.83
N TYR A 24 18.71 10.18 -1.38
CA TYR A 24 17.54 10.55 -2.15
C TYR A 24 16.31 10.47 -1.25
N ILE A 25 15.81 11.63 -0.81
CA ILE A 25 14.71 11.73 0.15
C ILE A 25 13.48 12.28 -0.56
N ARG A 26 12.33 11.63 -0.38
CA ARG A 26 11.06 12.09 -0.95
C ARG A 26 10.69 13.47 -0.39
N HIS A 27 10.07 14.30 -1.25
CA HIS A 27 9.62 15.66 -0.89
C HIS A 27 8.73 15.68 0.36
N GLU A 28 7.88 14.68 0.52
CA GLU A 28 6.92 14.55 1.62
C GLU A 28 7.58 14.34 2.99
N TYR A 29 8.87 14.01 3.03
CA TYR A 29 9.59 13.68 4.26
C TYR A 29 10.48 14.83 4.75
N GLY A 30 9.92 16.06 4.85
CA GLY A 30 10.65 17.25 5.25
C GLY A 30 11.38 17.13 6.59
N LEU A 31 10.77 16.48 7.60
CA LEU A 31 11.42 16.22 8.88
C LEU A 31 12.62 15.28 8.75
N ALA A 32 12.52 14.25 7.92
CA ALA A 32 13.63 13.33 7.67
C ALA A 32 14.80 14.05 7.00
N TRP A 33 14.50 14.92 6.02
CA TRP A 33 15.48 15.79 5.39
C TRP A 33 16.28 16.59 6.44
N GLN A 34 15.59 17.39 7.25
CA GLN A 34 16.22 18.22 8.28
C GLN A 34 17.09 17.42 9.26
N ARG A 35 16.61 16.25 9.69
CA ARG A 35 17.33 15.39 10.63
C ARG A 35 18.57 14.76 10.02
N VAL A 36 18.51 14.36 8.76
CA VAL A 36 19.66 13.78 8.03
C VAL A 36 20.68 14.87 7.75
N GLU A 37 20.28 16.05 7.28
CA GLU A 37 21.15 17.18 7.00
C GLU A 37 21.94 17.62 8.25
N GLU A 38 21.26 17.81 9.38
CA GLU A 38 21.91 18.17 10.65
C GLU A 38 22.86 17.07 11.13
N ALA A 39 22.49 15.81 10.95
CA ALA A 39 23.35 14.70 11.34
C ALA A 39 24.60 14.59 10.47
N ILE A 40 24.50 14.79 9.15
CA ILE A 40 25.65 14.85 8.23
C ILE A 40 26.58 15.99 8.65
N ARG A 41 26.03 17.19 8.84
CA ARG A 41 26.81 18.37 9.28
C ARG A 41 27.59 18.08 10.56
N ARG A 42 26.95 17.48 11.57
CA ARG A 42 27.64 17.12 12.84
C ARG A 42 28.72 16.06 12.65
N CYS A 43 28.51 15.07 11.80
CA CYS A 43 29.52 14.07 11.49
C CYS A 43 30.72 14.68 10.76
N GLN A 44 30.49 15.61 9.82
CA GLN A 44 31.54 16.33 9.12
C GLN A 44 32.41 17.19 10.06
N VAL A 45 31.78 18.00 10.92
CA VAL A 45 32.47 18.85 11.91
C VAL A 45 33.37 18.03 12.85
N ARG A 46 32.97 16.80 13.15
CA ARG A 46 33.74 15.87 14.00
C ARG A 46 34.74 15.01 13.25
N GLY A 47 34.90 15.18 11.95
CA GLY A 47 35.80 14.39 11.12
C GLY A 47 35.45 12.91 10.99
N LEU A 48 34.18 12.49 11.28
CA LEU A 48 33.77 11.10 11.29
C LEU A 48 33.57 10.50 9.90
N LEU A 49 33.51 11.32 8.86
CA LEU A 49 33.24 10.87 7.48
C LEU A 49 34.53 10.72 6.64
N GLY A 50 35.68 11.13 7.16
CA GLY A 50 36.93 11.15 6.39
C GLY A 50 36.75 11.95 5.09
N ASP A 51 37.11 11.35 3.95
CA ASP A 51 37.01 11.96 2.63
C ASP A 51 35.64 11.73 1.96
N LEU A 52 34.72 11.01 2.61
CA LEU A 52 33.38 10.74 2.07
C LEU A 52 32.53 12.02 2.02
N ARG A 53 32.13 12.41 0.82
CA ARG A 53 31.19 13.50 0.58
C ARG A 53 29.76 12.97 0.49
N ILE A 54 28.89 13.45 1.37
CA ILE A 54 27.49 13.07 1.39
C ILE A 54 26.63 14.28 0.98
N SER A 55 25.83 14.10 -0.06
CA SER A 55 24.86 15.08 -0.56
C SER A 55 23.43 14.57 -0.35
N ILE A 56 22.48 15.51 -0.17
CA ILE A 56 21.06 15.19 -0.09
C ILE A 56 20.38 15.72 -1.35
N MET A 57 19.61 14.84 -2.00
CA MET A 57 18.75 15.19 -3.14
C MET A 57 17.29 15.00 -2.74
N GLN A 58 16.48 16.01 -3.00
CA GLN A 58 15.04 15.93 -2.78
C GLN A 58 14.35 15.38 -4.02
N GLY A 59 13.64 14.27 -3.85
CA GLY A 59 12.81 13.68 -4.91
C GLY A 59 11.51 14.47 -5.09
N ALA A 60 11.04 14.57 -6.33
CA ALA A 60 9.81 15.29 -6.69
C ALA A 60 8.50 14.51 -6.38
N GLY A 61 8.54 13.47 -5.53
CA GLY A 61 7.38 12.70 -5.11
C GLY A 61 6.98 11.54 -6.03
N ALA A 62 7.66 11.32 -7.15
CA ALA A 62 7.33 10.24 -8.07
C ALA A 62 7.67 8.86 -7.46
N PHE A 63 6.65 8.01 -7.28
CA PHE A 63 6.79 6.66 -6.71
C PHE A 63 7.74 5.78 -7.52
N VAL A 64 7.77 5.95 -8.85
CA VAL A 64 8.65 5.20 -9.75
C VAL A 64 10.14 5.42 -9.47
N CYS A 65 10.53 6.54 -8.85
CA CYS A 65 11.91 6.81 -8.44
C CYS A 65 12.39 5.92 -7.27
N GLY A 66 11.53 5.05 -6.72
CA GLY A 66 11.95 3.93 -5.89
C GLY A 66 12.65 2.80 -6.65
N GLU A 67 12.52 2.76 -7.97
CA GLU A 67 13.29 1.86 -8.83
C GLU A 67 14.66 2.48 -9.11
N GLU A 68 15.73 1.67 -8.98
CA GLU A 68 17.12 2.16 -8.95
C GLU A 68 17.53 2.99 -10.17
N THR A 69 17.15 2.56 -11.38
CA THR A 69 17.52 3.26 -12.61
C THR A 69 16.68 4.52 -12.83
N GLY A 70 15.43 4.52 -12.34
CA GLY A 70 14.58 5.71 -12.30
C GLY A 70 15.09 6.74 -11.28
N LEU A 71 15.59 6.29 -10.14
CA LEU A 71 16.24 7.13 -9.12
C LEU A 71 17.50 7.79 -9.70
N ILE A 72 18.37 7.02 -10.35
CA ILE A 72 19.59 7.52 -11.00
C ILE A 72 19.24 8.58 -12.04
N ALA A 73 18.26 8.32 -12.93
CA ALA A 73 17.82 9.29 -13.91
C ALA A 73 17.34 10.61 -13.26
N SER A 74 16.64 10.51 -12.13
CA SER A 74 16.20 11.69 -11.36
C SER A 74 17.37 12.47 -10.74
N LEU A 75 18.38 11.78 -10.20
CA LEU A 75 19.61 12.41 -9.69
C LEU A 75 20.36 13.16 -10.78
N GLU A 76 20.34 12.64 -12.01
CA GLU A 76 20.95 13.26 -13.19
C GLU A 76 20.13 14.42 -13.79
N GLY A 77 19.03 14.83 -13.12
CA GLY A 77 18.13 15.89 -13.60
C GLY A 77 17.25 15.48 -14.78
N ARG A 78 17.18 14.20 -15.09
CA ARG A 78 16.30 13.63 -16.13
C ARG A 78 15.00 13.17 -15.51
N ARG A 79 13.97 12.96 -16.36
CA ARG A 79 12.72 12.36 -15.90
C ARG A 79 12.99 10.97 -15.31
N GLY A 80 12.46 10.68 -14.13
CA GLY A 80 12.59 9.40 -13.41
C GLY A 80 11.92 8.26 -14.15
N MET A 81 12.52 7.78 -15.22
CA MET A 81 12.05 6.66 -16.02
C MET A 81 13.05 5.50 -15.94
N PRO A 82 12.61 4.30 -15.56
CA PRO A 82 13.44 3.11 -15.56
C PRO A 82 14.03 2.79 -16.93
N ARG A 83 15.23 2.24 -16.95
CA ARG A 83 15.88 1.72 -18.16
C ARG A 83 15.98 0.19 -18.14
N HIS A 84 16.27 -0.38 -19.29
CA HIS A 84 16.59 -1.81 -19.40
C HIS A 84 17.90 -2.12 -18.68
N ARG A 85 18.01 -3.30 -18.15
CA ARG A 85 19.22 -3.91 -17.60
C ARG A 85 19.52 -5.20 -18.36
N PRO A 86 20.75 -5.50 -18.76
CA PRO A 86 22.01 -4.77 -18.57
C PRO A 86 22.09 -3.45 -19.40
N PRO A 87 23.03 -2.52 -19.07
CA PRO A 87 23.97 -2.57 -17.95
C PRO A 87 23.29 -2.34 -16.58
N PHE A 88 23.79 -3.02 -15.56
CA PHE A 88 23.31 -2.81 -14.17
C PHE A 88 23.92 -1.55 -13.59
N PRO A 89 23.31 -0.91 -12.57
CA PRO A 89 23.89 0.27 -11.93
C PRO A 89 25.30 0.04 -11.36
N ALA A 90 25.62 -1.16 -10.93
CA ALA A 90 26.96 -1.52 -10.48
C ALA A 90 28.03 -1.52 -11.59
N GLU A 91 27.60 -1.56 -12.85
CA GLU A 91 28.48 -1.47 -14.04
C GLU A 91 28.45 -0.05 -14.61
N GLU A 92 27.24 0.51 -14.77
CA GLU A 92 27.01 1.84 -15.33
C GLU A 92 25.79 2.49 -14.66
N GLY A 93 26.03 3.27 -13.63
CA GLY A 93 25.02 3.94 -12.81
C GLY A 93 25.02 5.46 -12.99
N LEU A 94 25.12 6.20 -11.87
CA LEU A 94 25.06 7.65 -11.81
C LEU A 94 26.23 8.28 -12.62
N TRP A 95 25.90 9.12 -13.60
CA TRP A 95 26.84 9.73 -14.54
C TRP A 95 27.78 8.72 -15.23
N GLY A 96 27.26 7.52 -15.50
CA GLY A 96 28.03 6.45 -16.14
C GLY A 96 29.04 5.75 -15.23
N GLN A 97 29.07 6.08 -13.92
CA GLN A 97 29.98 5.46 -12.95
C GLN A 97 29.31 4.27 -12.24
N PRO A 98 30.08 3.25 -11.84
CA PRO A 98 29.57 2.18 -10.99
C PRO A 98 28.90 2.73 -9.73
N THR A 99 27.65 2.33 -9.49
CA THR A 99 26.82 2.87 -8.40
C THR A 99 26.11 1.79 -7.64
N VAL A 100 26.20 1.82 -6.32
CA VAL A 100 25.45 0.94 -5.42
C VAL A 100 24.22 1.70 -4.88
N VAL A 101 23.05 1.12 -5.01
CA VAL A 101 21.78 1.67 -4.51
C VAL A 101 21.22 0.76 -3.42
N ASN A 102 20.95 1.32 -2.24
CA ASN A 102 20.37 0.59 -1.12
C ASN A 102 19.25 1.37 -0.43
N ASN A 103 18.27 0.64 0.10
CA ASN A 103 17.27 1.21 0.99
C ASN A 103 17.91 1.64 2.32
N VAL A 104 17.39 2.70 2.93
CA VAL A 104 17.89 3.23 4.22
C VAL A 104 17.76 2.23 5.37
N GLU A 105 16.76 1.35 5.35
CA GLU A 105 16.59 0.29 6.35
C GLU A 105 17.75 -0.71 6.27
N THR A 106 18.16 -1.12 5.06
CA THR A 106 19.34 -1.96 4.84
C THR A 106 20.59 -1.32 5.44
N LEU A 107 20.83 -0.05 5.13
CA LEU A 107 21.99 0.69 5.68
C LEU A 107 21.91 0.81 7.20
N ALA A 108 20.72 1.00 7.78
CA ALA A 108 20.55 1.07 9.23
C ALA A 108 20.86 -0.25 9.96
N LEU A 109 20.79 -1.39 9.28
CA LEU A 109 21.14 -2.69 9.85
C LEU A 109 22.66 -2.97 9.86
N VAL A 110 23.40 -2.40 8.90
CA VAL A 110 24.84 -2.62 8.74
C VAL A 110 25.64 -2.37 10.05
N PRO A 111 25.50 -1.22 10.75
CA PRO A 111 26.24 -0.97 11.98
C PRO A 111 25.95 -1.99 13.09
N TRP A 112 24.70 -2.46 13.16
CA TRP A 112 24.33 -3.49 14.14
C TRP A 112 25.03 -4.83 13.83
N ILE A 113 25.04 -5.22 12.56
CA ILE A 113 25.70 -6.46 12.11
C ILE A 113 27.21 -6.40 12.39
N ILE A 114 27.86 -5.27 12.11
CA ILE A 114 29.30 -5.10 12.37
C ILE A 114 29.62 -5.22 13.86
N ARG A 115 28.78 -4.63 14.74
CA ARG A 115 29.01 -4.67 16.19
C ARG A 115 28.72 -6.01 16.85
N HIS A 116 27.70 -6.75 16.37
CA HIS A 116 27.21 -7.96 17.03
C HIS A 116 27.58 -9.25 16.28
N GLY A 117 28.08 -9.12 15.04
CA GLY A 117 28.45 -10.22 14.17
C GLY A 117 27.30 -10.78 13.33
N ALA A 118 27.68 -11.38 12.21
CA ALA A 118 26.73 -11.95 11.25
C ALA A 118 25.88 -13.09 11.84
N ALA A 119 26.46 -13.90 12.73
CA ALA A 119 25.77 -15.01 13.38
C ALA A 119 24.59 -14.53 14.25
N ALA A 120 24.78 -13.44 15.01
CA ALA A 120 23.72 -12.85 15.82
C ALA A 120 22.56 -12.31 14.97
N PHE A 121 22.86 -11.69 13.83
CA PHE A 121 21.83 -11.25 12.89
C PHE A 121 21.12 -12.43 12.22
N ALA A 122 21.86 -13.44 11.79
CA ALA A 122 21.33 -14.63 11.15
C ALA A 122 20.49 -15.53 12.09
N ALA A 123 20.64 -15.37 13.40
CA ALA A 123 19.84 -16.08 14.41
C ALA A 123 18.39 -15.53 14.48
N MET A 124 18.14 -14.33 13.96
CA MET A 124 16.79 -13.73 13.84
C MET A 124 16.24 -13.99 12.44
N GLY A 125 14.93 -14.28 12.36
CA GLY A 125 14.24 -14.45 11.08
C GLY A 125 14.07 -15.91 10.67
N THR A 126 13.73 -16.11 9.38
CA THR A 126 13.52 -17.43 8.77
C THR A 126 14.79 -17.94 8.10
N GLU A 127 14.73 -19.10 7.45
CA GLU A 127 15.89 -19.69 6.78
C GLU A 127 16.50 -18.78 5.71
N HIS A 128 15.63 -18.11 4.91
CA HIS A 128 16.04 -17.28 3.77
C HIS A 128 15.90 -15.77 4.02
N SER A 129 15.08 -15.36 4.98
CA SER A 129 14.83 -13.96 5.33
C SER A 129 15.32 -13.68 6.75
N LYS A 130 16.51 -13.06 6.87
CA LYS A 130 17.18 -12.85 8.16
C LYS A 130 16.93 -11.44 8.72
N GLY A 131 17.08 -11.33 10.06
CA GLY A 131 17.01 -10.07 10.77
C GLY A 131 15.59 -9.63 11.10
N THR A 132 15.38 -8.33 11.15
CA THR A 132 14.11 -7.68 11.49
C THR A 132 13.56 -6.88 10.32
N LYS A 133 12.27 -6.54 10.39
CA LYS A 133 11.60 -5.67 9.43
C LYS A 133 10.76 -4.64 10.16
N VAL A 134 10.87 -3.39 9.73
CA VAL A 134 10.00 -2.31 10.20
C VAL A 134 8.72 -2.27 9.37
N PHE A 135 7.57 -2.25 10.05
CA PHE A 135 6.27 -2.07 9.43
C PHE A 135 5.60 -0.76 9.87
N SER A 136 4.94 -0.10 8.92
CA SER A 136 3.92 0.91 9.19
C SER A 136 2.57 0.19 9.27
N LEU A 137 2.14 -0.12 10.47
CA LEU A 137 0.86 -0.77 10.76
C LEU A 137 -0.24 0.27 10.80
N THR A 138 -1.22 0.16 9.93
CA THR A 138 -2.33 1.12 9.76
C THR A 138 -3.65 0.41 9.45
N GLY A 139 -4.69 1.20 9.16
CA GLY A 139 -6.01 0.69 8.82
C GLY A 139 -6.90 0.52 10.04
N LYS A 140 -7.59 -0.59 10.13
CA LYS A 140 -8.64 -0.85 11.13
C LYS A 140 -8.14 -1.44 12.46
N VAL A 141 -6.83 -1.42 12.72
CA VAL A 141 -6.27 -1.88 14.00
C VAL A 141 -6.49 -0.87 15.11
N GLN A 142 -6.60 -1.35 16.35
CA GLN A 142 -6.75 -0.51 17.53
C GLN A 142 -5.47 0.30 17.83
N ARG A 143 -4.30 -0.27 17.59
CA ARG A 143 -2.99 0.33 17.83
C ARG A 143 -2.16 0.34 16.55
N GLY A 144 -2.24 1.44 15.81
CA GLY A 144 -1.41 1.67 14.62
C GLY A 144 -0.10 2.38 14.98
N GLY A 145 0.87 2.33 14.06
CA GLY A 145 2.15 3.01 14.18
C GLY A 145 3.31 2.28 13.54
N LEU A 146 4.53 2.68 13.88
CA LEU A 146 5.74 1.98 13.43
C LEU A 146 6.08 0.87 14.41
N ILE A 147 6.26 -0.34 13.90
CA ILE A 147 6.65 -1.52 14.66
C ILE A 147 7.86 -2.17 14.01
N GLU A 148 8.73 -2.79 14.81
CA GLU A 148 9.82 -3.61 14.33
C GLU A 148 9.62 -5.03 14.85
N VAL A 149 9.62 -6.01 13.93
CA VAL A 149 9.41 -7.43 14.24
C VAL A 149 10.52 -8.28 13.60
N PRO A 150 10.85 -9.44 14.18
CA PRO A 150 11.70 -10.40 13.48
C PRO A 150 11.01 -10.88 12.19
N MET A 151 11.81 -11.11 11.16
CA MET A 151 11.32 -11.77 9.95
C MET A 151 10.75 -13.15 10.35
N GLY A 152 9.59 -13.51 9.77
CA GLY A 152 8.89 -14.73 10.15
C GLY A 152 7.82 -14.56 11.23
N ALA A 153 7.67 -13.38 11.85
CA ALA A 153 6.48 -13.08 12.63
C ALA A 153 5.22 -13.25 11.76
N THR A 154 4.12 -13.75 12.30
CA THR A 154 2.92 -13.97 11.50
C THR A 154 2.10 -12.68 11.35
N ILE A 155 1.33 -12.59 10.28
CA ILE A 155 0.36 -11.49 10.10
C ILE A 155 -0.59 -11.42 11.29
N ARG A 156 -1.03 -12.57 11.84
CA ARG A 156 -1.88 -12.65 13.02
C ARG A 156 -1.24 -11.99 14.24
N GLN A 157 0.02 -12.32 14.53
CA GLN A 157 0.75 -11.71 15.64
C GLN A 157 0.84 -10.18 15.46
N ILE A 158 1.11 -9.71 14.25
CA ILE A 158 1.20 -8.27 13.98
C ILE A 158 -0.16 -7.57 14.18
N VAL A 159 -1.24 -8.14 13.65
CA VAL A 159 -2.56 -7.50 13.68
C VAL A 159 -3.21 -7.65 15.05
N GLU A 160 -3.23 -8.86 15.63
CA GLU A 160 -3.99 -9.16 16.84
C GLU A 160 -3.19 -8.84 18.10
N GLU A 161 -1.94 -9.31 18.23
CA GLU A 161 -1.17 -9.13 19.46
C GLU A 161 -0.57 -7.71 19.55
N ILE A 162 0.14 -7.27 18.50
CA ILE A 162 0.79 -5.96 18.47
C ILE A 162 -0.23 -4.86 18.19
N GLY A 163 -1.06 -5.03 17.16
CA GLY A 163 -2.08 -4.07 16.72
C GLY A 163 -3.32 -4.03 17.62
N GLY A 164 -3.50 -5.00 18.51
CA GLY A 164 -4.68 -5.10 19.40
C GLY A 164 -5.95 -5.55 18.70
N GLY A 165 -5.85 -6.12 17.49
CA GLY A 165 -6.98 -6.53 16.68
C GLY A 165 -7.71 -5.37 16.01
N VAL A 166 -8.83 -5.69 15.36
CA VAL A 166 -9.76 -4.70 14.79
C VAL A 166 -10.71 -4.17 15.86
N SER A 167 -11.50 -3.15 15.52
CA SER A 167 -12.46 -2.54 16.46
C SER A 167 -13.43 -3.57 17.03
N GLU A 168 -13.85 -3.37 18.29
CA GLU A 168 -14.81 -4.23 18.97
C GLU A 168 -16.12 -4.39 18.16
N GLY A 169 -16.62 -5.62 18.07
CA GLY A 169 -17.79 -5.97 17.27
C GLY A 169 -17.53 -6.09 15.76
N ARG A 170 -16.28 -5.92 15.31
CA ARG A 170 -15.88 -6.13 13.93
C ARG A 170 -15.06 -7.40 13.77
N ARG A 171 -15.01 -7.91 12.55
CA ARG A 171 -14.25 -9.11 12.21
C ARG A 171 -13.07 -8.74 11.32
N PHE A 172 -11.88 -9.18 11.70
CA PHE A 172 -10.70 -9.07 10.84
C PHE A 172 -10.94 -9.79 9.52
N LYS A 173 -10.73 -9.11 8.41
CA LYS A 173 -11.04 -9.61 7.06
C LYS A 173 -9.79 -9.89 6.24
N ALA A 174 -8.86 -8.96 6.22
CA ALA A 174 -7.65 -9.07 5.39
C ALA A 174 -6.57 -8.10 5.84
N VAL A 175 -5.37 -8.31 5.35
CA VAL A 175 -4.32 -7.27 5.29
C VAL A 175 -3.96 -6.97 3.84
N GLN A 176 -3.69 -5.70 3.56
CA GLN A 176 -2.95 -5.30 2.38
C GLN A 176 -1.50 -5.04 2.79
N ILE A 177 -0.55 -5.73 2.19
CA ILE A 177 0.87 -5.70 2.56
C ILE A 177 1.75 -5.47 1.33
N GLY A 178 2.86 -4.76 1.50
CA GLY A 178 3.82 -4.46 0.44
C GLY A 178 3.61 -3.11 -0.25
N GLY A 179 2.82 -2.22 0.37
CA GLY A 179 2.49 -0.92 -0.20
C GLY A 179 1.47 -1.00 -1.34
N PRO A 180 1.22 0.10 -2.09
CA PRO A 180 0.13 0.18 -3.05
C PRO A 180 0.13 -0.87 -4.17
N SER A 181 1.27 -1.45 -4.49
CA SER A 181 1.41 -2.53 -5.48
C SER A 181 1.63 -3.91 -4.85
N GLY A 182 1.39 -4.02 -3.55
CA GLY A 182 1.41 -5.28 -2.80
C GLY A 182 0.18 -6.13 -3.03
N GLY A 183 -0.01 -7.16 -2.19
CA GLY A 183 -1.17 -8.05 -2.27
C GLY A 183 -2.10 -7.91 -1.07
N CYS A 184 -3.32 -8.40 -1.23
CA CYS A 184 -4.28 -8.57 -0.13
C CYS A 184 -4.29 -10.04 0.31
N ILE A 185 -4.07 -10.28 1.59
CA ILE A 185 -4.03 -11.61 2.20
C ILE A 185 -5.24 -11.73 3.14
N PRO A 186 -6.11 -12.74 2.97
CA PRO A 186 -7.31 -12.90 3.78
C PRO A 186 -6.98 -13.38 5.20
N ALA A 187 -7.91 -13.18 6.12
CA ALA A 187 -7.77 -13.55 7.54
C ALA A 187 -7.50 -15.05 7.75
N GLU A 188 -8.00 -15.91 6.87
CA GLU A 188 -7.77 -17.35 6.87
C GLU A 188 -6.28 -17.72 6.68
N LEU A 189 -5.53 -16.83 6.04
CA LEU A 189 -4.08 -16.97 5.83
C LEU A 189 -3.27 -16.07 6.77
N ALA A 190 -3.85 -15.57 7.87
CA ALA A 190 -3.17 -14.69 8.81
C ALA A 190 -1.97 -15.33 9.53
N ASP A 191 -1.86 -16.65 9.52
CA ASP A 191 -0.71 -17.37 10.05
C ASP A 191 0.49 -17.43 9.08
N THR A 192 0.38 -16.79 7.90
CA THR A 192 1.49 -16.62 6.96
C THR A 192 2.60 -15.80 7.62
N PRO A 193 3.84 -16.32 7.63
CA PRO A 193 5.01 -15.57 8.10
C PRO A 193 5.29 -14.35 7.21
N VAL A 194 5.67 -13.23 7.82
CA VAL A 194 6.12 -12.06 7.05
C VAL A 194 7.59 -12.22 6.68
N ASP A 195 7.81 -12.94 5.60
CA ASP A 195 9.08 -13.07 4.91
C ASP A 195 8.88 -12.98 3.39
N TYR A 196 9.97 -12.90 2.63
CA TYR A 196 9.89 -12.66 1.18
C TYR A 196 9.26 -13.82 0.44
N GLU A 197 9.57 -15.04 0.83
CA GLU A 197 9.14 -16.28 0.18
C GLU A 197 7.67 -16.57 0.49
N SER A 198 7.31 -16.53 1.75
CA SER A 198 5.94 -16.82 2.22
C SER A 198 4.93 -15.82 1.68
N LEU A 199 5.25 -14.51 1.72
CA LEU A 199 4.39 -13.48 1.12
C LEU A 199 4.27 -13.65 -0.40
N GLY A 200 5.38 -14.02 -1.07
CA GLY A 200 5.38 -14.30 -2.52
C GLY A 200 4.45 -15.44 -2.89
N SER A 201 4.43 -16.52 -2.12
CA SER A 201 3.60 -17.71 -2.37
C SER A 201 2.09 -17.43 -2.30
N VAL A 202 1.68 -16.48 -1.46
CA VAL A 202 0.28 -16.03 -1.33
C VAL A 202 -0.08 -14.85 -2.24
N GLY A 203 0.81 -14.43 -3.13
CA GLY A 203 0.56 -13.39 -4.13
C GLY A 203 0.76 -11.96 -3.63
N ALA A 204 1.43 -11.78 -2.50
CA ALA A 204 1.82 -10.49 -1.96
C ALA A 204 3.32 -10.22 -2.12
N ILE A 205 3.79 -9.10 -1.64
CA ILE A 205 5.21 -8.75 -1.55
C ILE A 205 5.51 -8.09 -0.20
N MET A 206 6.75 -8.12 0.25
CA MET A 206 7.18 -7.43 1.46
C MET A 206 7.13 -5.89 1.29
N GLY A 207 7.57 -5.40 0.14
CA GLY A 207 7.71 -3.97 -0.11
C GLY A 207 8.61 -3.28 0.93
N SER A 208 8.29 -2.03 1.24
CA SER A 208 9.00 -1.25 2.26
C SER A 208 8.40 -1.35 3.67
N GLY A 209 7.46 -2.27 3.90
CA GLY A 209 6.85 -2.49 5.20
C GLY A 209 5.54 -1.75 5.44
N GLY A 210 4.79 -1.42 4.40
CA GLY A 210 3.40 -0.97 4.54
C GLY A 210 2.48 -2.15 4.85
N LEU A 211 1.69 -2.06 5.93
CA LEU A 211 0.69 -3.07 6.30
C LEU A 211 -0.60 -2.38 6.74
N VAL A 212 -1.68 -2.63 5.99
CA VAL A 212 -3.01 -2.05 6.24
C VAL A 212 -3.98 -3.16 6.62
N ALA A 213 -4.47 -3.15 7.85
CA ALA A 213 -5.50 -4.08 8.30
C ALA A 213 -6.89 -3.61 7.86
N LEU A 214 -7.70 -4.55 7.41
CA LEU A 214 -9.04 -4.36 6.87
C LEU A 214 -10.03 -5.22 7.67
N ASP A 215 -11.24 -4.70 7.87
CA ASP A 215 -12.31 -5.39 8.57
C ASP A 215 -13.50 -5.73 7.64
N ASP A 216 -14.55 -6.33 8.20
CA ASP A 216 -15.75 -6.75 7.49
C ASP A 216 -16.55 -5.58 6.86
N THR A 217 -16.22 -4.33 7.17
CA THR A 217 -16.80 -3.14 6.53
C THR A 217 -16.05 -2.71 5.25
N ASP A 218 -14.93 -3.33 4.92
CA ASP A 218 -14.16 -2.99 3.73
C ASP A 218 -14.57 -3.86 2.53
N CYS A 219 -14.81 -3.23 1.39
CA CYS A 219 -15.06 -3.91 0.13
C CYS A 219 -13.73 -4.21 -0.56
N MET A 220 -13.42 -5.49 -0.77
CA MET A 220 -12.14 -5.89 -1.35
C MET A 220 -12.01 -5.50 -2.83
N VAL A 221 -13.13 -5.36 -3.54
CA VAL A 221 -13.16 -4.87 -4.92
C VAL A 221 -12.77 -3.39 -4.98
N ASP A 222 -13.34 -2.56 -4.08
CA ASP A 222 -13.01 -1.13 -4.00
C ASP A 222 -11.59 -0.89 -3.49
N VAL A 223 -11.12 -1.69 -2.53
CA VAL A 223 -9.72 -1.67 -2.04
C VAL A 223 -8.76 -1.95 -3.20
N ALA A 224 -9.03 -2.98 -4.00
CA ALA A 224 -8.19 -3.29 -5.17
C ALA A 224 -8.21 -2.18 -6.23
N ARG A 225 -9.40 -1.60 -6.49
CA ARG A 225 -9.57 -0.45 -7.40
C ARG A 225 -8.73 0.75 -6.92
N TYR A 226 -8.82 1.08 -5.63
CA TYR A 226 -8.08 2.21 -5.03
C TYR A 226 -6.57 2.07 -5.20
N PHE A 227 -6.00 0.90 -4.92
CA PHE A 227 -4.55 0.68 -5.07
C PHE A 227 -4.12 0.64 -6.53
N LEU A 228 -4.96 0.09 -7.41
CA LEU A 228 -4.69 0.10 -8.86
C LEU A 228 -4.73 1.53 -9.43
N GLU A 229 -5.68 2.35 -8.97
CA GLU A 229 -5.76 3.77 -9.35
C GLU A 229 -4.48 4.52 -8.97
N PHE A 230 -3.97 4.31 -7.76
CA PHE A 230 -2.70 4.88 -7.33
C PHE A 230 -1.56 4.43 -8.25
N THR A 231 -1.40 3.13 -8.49
CA THR A 231 -0.29 2.63 -9.31
C THR A 231 -0.40 3.06 -10.78
N GLN A 232 -1.60 3.25 -11.29
CA GLN A 232 -1.85 3.77 -12.63
C GLN A 232 -1.42 5.25 -12.73
N ARG A 233 -1.75 6.08 -11.74
CA ARG A 233 -1.33 7.50 -11.68
C ARG A 233 0.18 7.65 -11.56
N GLU A 234 0.84 6.75 -10.84
CA GLU A 234 2.29 6.73 -10.64
C GLU A 234 3.07 6.10 -11.81
N SER A 235 2.41 5.65 -12.85
CA SER A 235 3.05 5.12 -14.05
C SER A 235 3.90 6.19 -14.73
N CYS A 236 5.19 5.91 -14.97
CA CYS A 236 6.07 6.82 -15.72
C CYS A 236 5.68 6.96 -17.20
N GLY A 237 4.79 6.10 -17.71
CA GLY A 237 4.29 6.12 -19.08
C GLY A 237 5.22 5.49 -20.12
N LYS A 238 6.39 4.95 -19.75
CA LYS A 238 7.38 4.44 -20.70
C LYS A 238 6.92 3.17 -21.41
N CYS A 239 6.52 2.13 -20.68
CA CYS A 239 6.14 0.86 -21.31
C CYS A 239 4.62 0.75 -21.48
N THR A 240 4.18 0.20 -22.62
CA THR A 240 2.77 0.07 -23.01
C THR A 240 1.98 -0.77 -22.00
N PHE A 241 2.56 -1.88 -21.56
CA PHE A 241 1.89 -2.80 -20.62
C PHE A 241 1.51 -2.11 -19.28
N CYS A 242 2.38 -1.26 -18.73
CA CYS A 242 2.04 -0.48 -17.56
C CYS A 242 1.08 0.68 -17.94
N ARG A 243 1.47 1.58 -18.86
CA ARG A 243 0.71 2.78 -19.20
C ARG A 243 -0.72 2.49 -19.65
N VAL A 244 -0.88 1.59 -20.62
CA VAL A 244 -2.19 1.26 -21.20
C VAL A 244 -2.88 0.15 -20.42
N GLY A 245 -2.13 -0.89 -20.03
CA GLY A 245 -2.69 -2.06 -19.37
C GLY A 245 -3.30 -1.74 -18.02
N THR A 246 -2.58 -0.98 -17.15
CA THR A 246 -3.15 -0.59 -15.85
C THR A 246 -4.36 0.31 -15.99
N ARG A 247 -4.40 1.21 -17.01
CA ARG A 247 -5.60 2.01 -17.29
C ARG A 247 -6.79 1.13 -17.70
N ARG A 248 -6.57 0.15 -18.57
CA ARG A 248 -7.63 -0.79 -18.96
C ARG A 248 -8.11 -1.67 -17.81
N MET A 249 -7.21 -2.11 -16.94
CA MET A 249 -7.61 -2.78 -15.71
C MET A 249 -8.46 -1.87 -14.82
N LEU A 250 -8.08 -0.60 -14.68
CA LEU A 250 -8.83 0.35 -13.87
C LEU A 250 -10.21 0.62 -14.46
N ASP A 251 -10.34 0.78 -15.78
CA ASP A 251 -11.64 0.92 -16.46
C ASP A 251 -12.59 -0.26 -16.14
N LEU A 252 -12.04 -1.50 -16.11
CA LEU A 252 -12.80 -2.69 -15.74
C LEU A 252 -13.22 -2.66 -14.26
N MET A 253 -12.31 -2.30 -13.36
CA MET A 253 -12.60 -2.21 -11.92
C MET A 253 -13.63 -1.12 -11.61
N GLU A 254 -13.50 0.05 -12.23
CA GLU A 254 -14.46 1.16 -12.11
C GLU A 254 -15.86 0.69 -12.54
N ARG A 255 -15.97 0.03 -13.69
CA ARG A 255 -17.23 -0.50 -14.22
C ARG A 255 -17.87 -1.53 -13.28
N ILE A 256 -17.07 -2.42 -12.68
CA ILE A 256 -17.56 -3.40 -11.69
C ILE A 256 -18.08 -2.67 -10.43
N CYS A 257 -17.35 -1.67 -9.94
CA CYS A 257 -17.75 -0.90 -8.75
C CYS A 257 -18.97 0.00 -8.99
N THR A 258 -19.29 0.34 -10.26
CA THR A 258 -20.47 1.15 -10.63
C THR A 258 -21.70 0.32 -11.03
N GLY A 259 -21.60 -1.03 -11.04
CA GLY A 259 -22.72 -1.92 -11.41
C GLY A 259 -22.88 -2.14 -12.91
N GLU A 260 -21.91 -1.70 -13.71
CA GLU A 260 -21.88 -1.86 -15.16
C GLU A 260 -21.01 -3.06 -15.59
N GLY A 261 -20.57 -3.87 -14.63
CA GLY A 261 -19.72 -5.04 -14.82
C GLY A 261 -20.38 -6.09 -15.71
N LYS A 262 -19.59 -6.73 -16.55
CA LYS A 262 -20.03 -7.79 -17.46
C LYS A 262 -19.50 -9.15 -17.01
N PRO A 263 -20.19 -10.26 -17.31
CA PRO A 263 -19.78 -11.60 -16.87
C PRO A 263 -18.33 -11.99 -17.21
N ASP A 264 -17.81 -11.52 -18.36
CA ASP A 264 -16.45 -11.80 -18.84
C ASP A 264 -15.37 -10.85 -18.28
N ASP A 265 -15.74 -9.83 -17.51
CA ASP A 265 -14.80 -8.86 -17.00
C ASP A 265 -13.79 -9.45 -16.00
N LEU A 266 -14.20 -10.45 -15.20
CA LEU A 266 -13.28 -11.10 -14.26
C LEU A 266 -12.17 -11.85 -15.00
N ALA A 267 -12.52 -12.62 -16.02
CA ALA A 267 -11.54 -13.33 -16.87
C ALA A 267 -10.61 -12.34 -17.58
N ARG A 268 -11.14 -11.20 -18.03
CA ARG A 268 -10.33 -10.13 -18.64
C ARG A 268 -9.36 -9.50 -17.65
N LEU A 269 -9.79 -9.25 -16.41
CA LEU A 269 -8.93 -8.72 -15.34
C LEU A 269 -7.79 -9.68 -15.03
N GLU A 270 -8.07 -10.98 -14.90
CA GLU A 270 -7.06 -12.00 -14.65
C GLU A 270 -6.04 -12.06 -15.81
N HIS A 271 -6.52 -12.18 -17.05
CA HIS A 271 -5.66 -12.23 -18.21
C HIS A 271 -4.78 -10.98 -18.35
N LEU A 272 -5.39 -9.79 -18.25
CA LEU A 272 -4.68 -8.52 -18.37
C LEU A 272 -3.68 -8.32 -17.25
N GLY A 273 -4.05 -8.69 -16.00
CA GLY A 273 -3.16 -8.64 -14.85
C GLY A 273 -1.91 -9.51 -15.04
N HIS A 274 -2.07 -10.74 -15.48
CA HIS A 274 -0.94 -11.61 -15.77
C HIS A 274 -0.08 -11.10 -16.93
N THR A 275 -0.69 -10.57 -17.99
CA THR A 275 0.04 -9.97 -19.12
C THR A 275 0.89 -8.79 -18.69
N ILE A 276 0.33 -7.87 -17.87
CA ILE A 276 1.08 -6.71 -17.33
C ILE A 276 2.24 -7.19 -16.45
N LYS A 277 1.96 -8.15 -15.55
CA LYS A 277 2.96 -8.69 -14.62
C LYS A 277 4.17 -9.29 -15.34
N GLN A 278 3.95 -10.00 -16.44
CA GLN A 278 5.01 -10.64 -17.23
C GLN A 278 5.78 -9.68 -18.12
N SER A 279 5.10 -8.64 -18.65
CA SER A 279 5.63 -7.84 -19.76
C SER A 279 6.02 -6.41 -19.39
N ALA A 280 5.68 -5.92 -18.18
CA ALA A 280 6.08 -4.58 -17.76
C ALA A 280 7.58 -4.49 -17.50
N LEU A 281 8.17 -3.32 -17.81
CA LEU A 281 9.61 -3.09 -17.76
C LEU A 281 10.19 -3.17 -16.34
N CYS A 282 9.53 -2.53 -15.38
CA CYS A 282 10.06 -2.36 -14.01
C CYS A 282 9.13 -2.95 -12.94
N GLY A 283 9.62 -2.97 -11.69
CA GLY A 283 8.88 -3.50 -10.55
C GLY A 283 7.51 -2.87 -10.35
N LEU A 284 7.36 -1.54 -10.52
CA LEU A 284 6.07 -0.87 -10.38
C LEU A 284 5.02 -1.46 -11.33
N GLY A 285 5.35 -1.60 -12.62
CA GLY A 285 4.41 -2.16 -13.58
C GLY A 285 4.14 -3.64 -13.33
N ARG A 286 5.17 -4.42 -12.98
CA ARG A 286 5.03 -5.86 -12.72
C ARG A 286 4.20 -6.16 -11.47
N THR A 287 4.19 -5.29 -10.48
CA THR A 287 3.45 -5.48 -9.23
C THR A 287 2.11 -4.76 -9.19
N ALA A 288 1.88 -3.77 -10.06
CA ALA A 288 0.62 -3.02 -10.12
C ALA A 288 -0.66 -3.88 -10.15
N PRO A 289 -0.70 -5.05 -10.82
CA PRO A 289 -1.87 -5.93 -10.81
C PRO A 289 -2.08 -6.73 -9.52
N ASN A 290 -1.09 -6.82 -8.62
CA ASN A 290 -1.16 -7.72 -7.47
C ASN A 290 -2.39 -7.50 -6.58
N PRO A 291 -2.81 -6.24 -6.22
CA PRO A 291 -4.01 -6.05 -5.42
C PRO A 291 -5.25 -6.65 -6.08
N VAL A 292 -5.41 -6.49 -7.39
CA VAL A 292 -6.55 -7.05 -8.14
C VAL A 292 -6.46 -8.56 -8.22
N LEU A 293 -5.30 -9.12 -8.60
CA LEU A 293 -5.14 -10.57 -8.73
C LEU A 293 -5.30 -11.30 -7.40
N SER A 294 -4.80 -10.74 -6.29
CA SER A 294 -4.94 -11.35 -4.97
C SER A 294 -6.38 -11.27 -4.47
N THR A 295 -7.06 -10.14 -4.65
CA THR A 295 -8.47 -10.02 -4.26
C THR A 295 -9.40 -10.88 -5.13
N LEU A 296 -9.15 -11.01 -6.43
CA LEU A 296 -9.87 -11.95 -7.29
C LEU A 296 -9.67 -13.41 -6.84
N ARG A 297 -8.47 -13.75 -6.38
CA ARG A 297 -8.15 -15.10 -5.91
C ARG A 297 -8.88 -15.44 -4.61
N TYR A 298 -8.93 -14.51 -3.66
CA TYR A 298 -9.38 -14.79 -2.29
C TYR A 298 -10.78 -14.28 -1.95
N PHE A 299 -11.30 -13.33 -2.73
CA PHE A 299 -12.60 -12.68 -2.50
C PHE A 299 -13.44 -12.65 -3.78
N ARG A 300 -13.39 -13.73 -4.53
CA ARG A 300 -14.09 -13.83 -5.82
C ARG A 300 -15.60 -13.65 -5.67
N ASP A 301 -16.17 -14.14 -4.58
CA ASP A 301 -17.56 -13.97 -4.20
C ASP A 301 -18.01 -12.49 -4.12
N GLU A 302 -17.15 -11.61 -3.64
CA GLU A 302 -17.44 -10.17 -3.65
C GLU A 302 -17.49 -9.60 -5.07
N TYR A 303 -16.60 -10.03 -5.96
CA TYR A 303 -16.62 -9.62 -7.36
C TYR A 303 -17.89 -10.11 -8.06
N GLU A 304 -18.27 -11.36 -7.85
CA GLU A 304 -19.49 -11.94 -8.40
C GLU A 304 -20.74 -11.24 -7.87
N ALA A 305 -20.76 -10.85 -6.59
CA ALA A 305 -21.84 -10.04 -6.03
C ALA A 305 -21.92 -8.65 -6.70
N HIS A 306 -20.78 -8.01 -7.01
CA HIS A 306 -20.75 -6.74 -7.72
C HIS A 306 -21.29 -6.85 -9.14
N LEU A 307 -21.00 -7.96 -9.86
CA LEU A 307 -21.60 -8.23 -11.18
C LEU A 307 -23.12 -8.43 -11.10
N GLN A 308 -23.64 -8.80 -9.92
CA GLN A 308 -25.08 -8.93 -9.64
C GLN A 308 -25.70 -7.64 -9.09
N GLY A 309 -24.96 -6.52 -9.09
CA GLY A 309 -25.44 -5.23 -8.61
C GLY A 309 -25.46 -5.07 -7.09
N ARG A 310 -24.69 -5.86 -6.32
CA ARG A 310 -24.63 -5.81 -4.86
C ARG A 310 -23.20 -5.60 -4.35
N CYS A 311 -23.03 -4.77 -3.32
CA CYS A 311 -21.79 -4.65 -2.59
C CYS A 311 -21.94 -5.23 -1.18
N PRO A 312 -21.41 -6.45 -0.86
CA PRO A 312 -21.61 -7.09 0.44
C PRO A 312 -21.12 -6.25 1.63
N ALA A 313 -20.10 -5.42 1.44
CA ALA A 313 -19.57 -4.53 2.49
C ALA A 313 -20.31 -3.19 2.59
N GLY A 314 -21.31 -2.92 1.75
CA GLY A 314 -22.06 -1.66 1.76
C GLY A 314 -21.24 -0.41 1.42
N LYS A 315 -20.14 -0.54 0.66
CA LYS A 315 -19.20 0.57 0.35
C LYS A 315 -19.42 1.22 -1.01
N CYS A 316 -19.69 0.42 -2.04
CA CYS A 316 -19.78 0.92 -3.41
C CYS A 316 -21.12 1.62 -3.62
N LYS A 317 -21.11 2.97 -3.57
CA LYS A 317 -22.32 3.81 -3.60
C LYS A 317 -23.27 3.50 -4.74
N ALA A 318 -22.77 3.08 -5.90
CA ALA A 318 -23.60 2.73 -7.03
C ALA A 318 -24.39 1.42 -6.81
N LEU A 319 -23.94 0.56 -5.91
CA LEU A 319 -24.45 -0.80 -5.66
C LEU A 319 -25.19 -0.95 -4.32
N ILE A 320 -25.45 0.14 -3.62
CA ILE A 320 -26.13 0.13 -2.33
C ILE A 320 -27.40 0.95 -2.39
N HIS A 321 -28.40 0.51 -1.65
CA HIS A 321 -29.62 1.23 -1.40
C HIS A 321 -29.84 1.35 0.10
N TYR A 322 -30.35 2.49 0.55
CA TYR A 322 -30.80 2.65 1.93
C TYR A 322 -32.28 2.38 2.00
N ARG A 323 -32.68 1.51 2.94
CA ARG A 323 -34.08 1.22 3.22
C ARG A 323 -34.40 1.50 4.68
N ILE A 324 -35.61 1.95 4.96
CA ILE A 324 -36.13 2.10 6.30
C ILE A 324 -37.05 0.92 6.58
N LYS A 325 -36.80 0.22 7.68
CA LYS A 325 -37.57 -0.95 8.10
C LYS A 325 -38.91 -0.50 8.69
N ASP A 326 -39.87 -1.46 8.79
CA ASP A 326 -41.21 -1.24 9.30
C ASP A 326 -41.25 -0.90 10.81
N ASP A 327 -40.15 -1.14 11.55
CA ASP A 327 -39.97 -0.78 12.94
C ASP A 327 -39.60 0.73 13.15
N CYS A 328 -39.67 1.53 12.12
CA CYS A 328 -39.46 2.96 12.17
C CYS A 328 -40.52 3.66 13.03
N VAL A 329 -40.08 4.43 14.01
CA VAL A 329 -40.96 5.17 14.93
C VAL A 329 -41.39 6.56 14.44
N GLY A 330 -41.08 6.94 13.21
CA GLY A 330 -41.47 8.23 12.63
C GLY A 330 -40.87 9.47 13.31
N CYS A 331 -39.66 9.36 13.88
CA CYS A 331 -39.01 10.45 14.64
C CYS A 331 -38.46 11.60 13.78
N THR A 332 -38.54 11.53 12.48
CA THR A 332 -38.13 12.52 11.45
C THR A 332 -36.64 12.86 11.39
N LYS A 333 -35.77 12.37 12.25
CA LYS A 333 -34.34 12.73 12.29
C LYS A 333 -33.63 12.46 10.98
N CYS A 334 -33.91 11.31 10.33
CA CYS A 334 -33.33 10.96 9.04
C CYS A 334 -33.77 11.91 7.91
N ALA A 335 -35.04 12.36 7.92
CA ALA A 335 -35.57 13.31 6.95
C ALA A 335 -34.96 14.70 7.13
N GLN A 336 -34.88 15.20 8.38
CA GLN A 336 -34.26 16.49 8.68
C GLN A 336 -32.77 16.54 8.36
N ALA A 337 -32.07 15.42 8.50
CA ALA A 337 -30.64 15.33 8.24
C ALA A 337 -30.30 14.97 6.78
N CYS A 338 -31.30 14.72 5.92
CA CYS A 338 -31.07 14.28 4.54
C CYS A 338 -30.63 15.45 3.64
N PRO A 339 -29.36 15.50 3.17
CA PRO A 339 -28.89 16.62 2.36
C PRO A 339 -29.51 16.64 0.94
N GLY A 340 -30.01 15.49 0.47
CA GLY A 340 -30.67 15.37 -0.85
C GLY A 340 -32.17 15.52 -0.79
N GLY A 341 -32.77 15.74 0.38
CA GLY A 341 -34.24 15.84 0.51
C GLY A 341 -35.01 14.55 0.13
N ALA A 342 -34.30 13.42 0.06
CA ALA A 342 -34.86 12.13 -0.40
C ALA A 342 -35.82 11.45 0.59
N ILE A 343 -36.10 12.06 1.74
CA ILE A 343 -36.97 11.50 2.78
C ILE A 343 -37.96 12.59 3.19
N ALA A 344 -39.26 12.34 2.95
CA ALA A 344 -40.31 13.25 3.36
C ALA A 344 -40.41 13.35 4.89
N ILE A 345 -40.72 14.52 5.43
CA ILE A 345 -40.94 14.72 6.87
C ILE A 345 -42.39 14.35 7.20
N THR A 346 -42.62 13.12 7.63
CA THR A 346 -43.93 12.58 8.03
C THR A 346 -43.87 12.10 9.49
N PRO A 347 -44.14 12.98 10.49
CA PRO A 347 -44.06 12.60 11.90
C PRO A 347 -44.99 11.45 12.22
N TYR A 348 -44.50 10.49 13.02
CA TYR A 348 -45.21 9.29 13.51
C TYR A 348 -45.55 8.25 12.40
N GLU A 349 -45.06 8.42 11.19
CA GLU A 349 -45.22 7.46 10.10
C GLU A 349 -43.87 6.79 9.77
N VAL A 350 -43.92 5.57 9.19
CA VAL A 350 -42.73 4.93 8.64
C VAL A 350 -42.24 5.73 7.45
N HIS A 351 -41.01 6.22 7.52
CA HIS A 351 -40.42 7.00 6.43
C HIS A 351 -40.02 6.10 5.26
N VAL A 352 -40.03 6.68 4.06
CA VAL A 352 -39.58 6.02 2.82
C VAL A 352 -38.48 6.87 2.20
N ILE A 353 -37.45 6.22 1.64
CA ILE A 353 -36.36 6.87 0.95
C ILE A 353 -36.65 6.87 -0.56
N ASP A 354 -36.74 8.03 -1.16
CA ASP A 354 -36.76 8.16 -2.61
C ASP A 354 -35.36 7.83 -3.17
N GLN A 355 -35.26 6.69 -3.86
CA GLN A 355 -34.00 6.17 -4.38
C GLN A 355 -33.44 7.00 -5.53
N GLU A 356 -34.26 7.77 -6.26
CA GLU A 356 -33.83 8.64 -7.35
C GLU A 356 -33.16 9.92 -6.80
N GLN A 357 -33.69 10.46 -5.70
CA GLN A 357 -33.14 11.63 -5.02
C GLN A 357 -32.02 11.29 -4.03
N CYS A 358 -31.87 10.01 -3.66
CA CYS A 358 -30.94 9.58 -2.63
C CYS A 358 -29.49 9.70 -3.08
N LEU A 359 -28.71 10.57 -2.40
CA LEU A 359 -27.28 10.75 -2.64
C LEU A 359 -26.41 9.58 -2.12
N ARG A 360 -27.01 8.59 -1.49
CA ARG A 360 -26.35 7.41 -0.89
C ARG A 360 -25.20 7.82 0.04
N CYS A 361 -25.40 8.89 0.81
CA CYS A 361 -24.37 9.47 1.71
C CYS A 361 -24.30 8.79 3.08
N GLY A 362 -25.34 8.01 3.47
CA GLY A 362 -25.38 7.30 4.76
C GLY A 362 -25.76 8.15 5.97
N THR A 363 -26.03 9.45 5.82
CA THR A 363 -26.39 10.32 6.95
C THR A 363 -27.64 9.82 7.69
N CYS A 364 -28.67 9.33 6.98
CA CYS A 364 -29.87 8.76 7.58
C CYS A 364 -29.59 7.54 8.46
N LEU A 365 -28.63 6.69 8.08
CA LEU A 365 -28.19 5.55 8.88
C LEU A 365 -27.54 6.00 10.21
N GLN A 366 -26.67 7.02 10.15
CA GLN A 366 -25.92 7.51 11.31
C GLN A 366 -26.82 8.18 12.36
N VAL A 367 -27.86 8.90 11.91
CA VAL A 367 -28.75 9.65 12.82
C VAL A 367 -29.95 8.87 13.32
N CYS A 368 -30.17 7.64 12.83
CA CYS A 368 -31.33 6.83 13.20
C CYS A 368 -31.16 6.28 14.62
N PRO A 369 -32.00 6.69 15.61
CA PRO A 369 -31.83 6.27 17.00
C PRO A 369 -32.27 4.82 17.24
N THR A 370 -33.11 4.26 16.37
CA THR A 370 -33.68 2.91 16.47
C THR A 370 -32.94 1.89 15.62
N GLY A 371 -31.98 2.32 14.79
CA GLY A 371 -31.33 1.41 13.83
C GLY A 371 -32.25 0.87 12.73
N SER A 372 -33.38 1.54 12.49
CA SER A 372 -34.36 1.12 11.47
C SER A 372 -33.88 1.40 10.03
N VAL A 373 -32.84 2.22 9.82
CA VAL A 373 -32.24 2.42 8.50
C VAL A 373 -31.19 1.33 8.25
N VAL A 374 -31.29 0.66 7.11
CA VAL A 374 -30.36 -0.41 6.70
C VAL A 374 -29.79 -0.15 5.31
N VAL A 375 -28.65 -0.77 5.03
CA VAL A 375 -28.01 -0.80 3.70
C VAL A 375 -28.34 -2.14 3.06
N GLU A 376 -28.79 -2.10 1.81
CA GLU A 376 -29.06 -3.28 0.97
C GLU A 376 -28.25 -3.23 -0.31
#